data_1c94efc9931796b7b260d7d20a41d5c1
#
_entry.id   1c94efc9931796b7b260d7d20a41d5c1
#
_cell.length_a   1.000
_cell.length_b   1.000
_cell.length_c   1.000
_cell.angle_alpha   90.00
_cell.angle_beta   90.00
_cell.angle_gamma   90.00
#
_symmetry.space_group_name_H-M   'P 1'
#
loop_
_entity.id
_entity.type
_entity.pdbx_description
1 polymer ?
#
loop_
_entity_poly.entity_id
_entity_poly.type
_entity_poly.pdbx_seq_one_letter_code
_entity_poly.pdbx_strand_id
1 'polypeptide(L)'
;SLSSIYNVQACANGKEALIIIKEYWPELVLSDIMMPEMRGDELCVAIKSDIEISHIPVLLLTALGEENNILDGLSIGADEYLIKPFSVKILRANIANLLANRELLRMRYANLDIEAKSMVPSANGTNSLDWKFISNVKKIVDENINNPEFSVNVLCESSGMSRTSFYCKLKALTGQSPTEFIRGMRLKRATELLKEGEYAINEISDMVGFSETKYFREVFKKYYKMSPSRYAKEGGNPSAELEDDEED
;
A
#
# COMPACT_ATOMS: atom_id res chain seq x y z
N SER A 1 -14.58 -17.74 18.90
CA SER A 1 -13.16 -17.84 18.53
C SER A 1 -12.88 -16.94 17.32
N LEU A 2 -11.70 -16.32 17.25
CA LEU A 2 -11.27 -15.55 16.05
C LEU A 2 -10.99 -16.48 14.88
N SER A 3 -10.48 -17.68 15.15
CA SER A 3 -10.15 -18.70 14.14
C SER A 3 -11.33 -19.18 13.28
N SER A 4 -12.57 -18.85 13.65
CA SER A 4 -13.75 -19.14 12.82
C SER A 4 -13.96 -18.14 11.69
N ILE A 5 -13.25 -17.01 11.71
CA ILE A 5 -13.43 -15.89 10.76
C ILE A 5 -12.11 -15.52 10.09
N TYR A 6 -11.01 -15.62 10.82
CA TYR A 6 -9.68 -15.22 10.39
C TYR A 6 -8.72 -16.42 10.38
N ASN A 7 -7.71 -16.37 9.50
CA ASN A 7 -6.57 -17.26 9.60
C ASN A 7 -5.65 -16.73 10.71
N VAL A 8 -5.56 -17.47 11.81
CA VAL A 8 -4.85 -17.02 13.03
C VAL A 8 -3.60 -17.85 13.24
N GLN A 9 -2.45 -17.18 13.29
CA GLN A 9 -1.20 -17.73 13.75
C GLN A 9 -0.95 -17.23 15.18
N ALA A 10 -0.70 -18.14 16.11
CA ALA A 10 -0.45 -17.82 17.52
C ALA A 10 1.02 -18.08 17.90
N CYS A 11 1.54 -17.23 18.76
CA CYS A 11 2.90 -17.36 19.34
C CYS A 11 2.88 -17.01 20.83
N ALA A 12 3.90 -17.42 21.55
CA ALA A 12 3.95 -17.32 23.01
C ALA A 12 4.53 -15.99 23.52
N ASN A 13 5.34 -15.30 22.72
CA ASN A 13 6.03 -14.07 23.10
C ASN A 13 6.34 -13.19 21.90
N GLY A 14 6.79 -11.95 22.16
CA GLY A 14 7.08 -10.97 21.12
C GLY A 14 8.27 -11.31 20.22
N LYS A 15 9.26 -12.06 20.71
CA LYS A 15 10.42 -12.46 19.89
C LYS A 15 10.03 -13.48 18.85
N GLU A 16 9.24 -14.49 19.24
CA GLU A 16 8.65 -15.46 18.32
C GLU A 16 7.74 -14.78 17.31
N ALA A 17 6.93 -13.81 17.78
CA ALA A 17 6.06 -13.02 16.93
C ALA A 17 6.82 -12.30 15.81
N LEU A 18 7.97 -11.66 16.08
CA LEU A 18 8.76 -10.96 15.06
C LEU A 18 9.26 -11.90 13.95
N ILE A 19 9.63 -13.13 14.30
CA ILE A 19 10.04 -14.14 13.32
C ILE A 19 8.86 -14.51 12.42
N ILE A 20 7.71 -14.83 13.04
CA ILE A 20 6.48 -15.20 12.34
C ILE A 20 5.97 -14.07 11.45
N ILE A 21 6.00 -12.82 11.92
CA ILE A 21 5.57 -11.65 11.15
C ILE A 21 6.37 -11.52 9.85
N LYS A 22 7.69 -11.71 9.88
CA LYS A 22 8.56 -11.62 8.70
C LYS A 22 8.42 -12.81 7.74
N GLU A 23 7.92 -13.93 8.23
CA GLU A 23 7.66 -15.13 7.41
C GLU A 23 6.28 -15.10 6.75
N TYR A 24 5.24 -14.73 7.51
CA TYR A 24 3.83 -14.84 7.09
C TYR A 24 3.18 -13.53 6.64
N TRP A 25 3.76 -12.37 6.95
CA TRP A 25 3.24 -11.05 6.59
C TRP A 25 1.76 -10.87 6.95
N PRO A 26 1.38 -10.93 8.22
CA PRO A 26 0.00 -10.86 8.65
C PRO A 26 -0.62 -9.48 8.32
N GLU A 27 -1.92 -9.44 8.13
CA GLU A 27 -2.66 -8.20 7.91
C GLU A 27 -2.88 -7.39 9.19
N LEU A 28 -2.75 -8.00 10.37
CA LEU A 28 -2.89 -7.40 11.69
C LEU A 28 -2.15 -8.21 12.75
N VAL A 29 -1.55 -7.53 13.70
CA VAL A 29 -0.99 -8.12 14.92
C VAL A 29 -1.87 -7.77 16.11
N LEU A 30 -2.31 -8.81 16.84
CA LEU A 30 -3.01 -8.69 18.12
C LEU A 30 -2.08 -9.18 19.22
N SER A 31 -1.71 -8.34 20.17
CA SER A 31 -0.77 -8.67 21.22
C SER A 31 -1.26 -8.28 22.60
N ASP A 32 -1.03 -9.12 23.58
CA ASP A 32 -1.07 -8.72 24.99
C ASP A 32 0.15 -7.82 25.27
N ILE A 33 0.02 -6.83 26.15
CA ILE A 33 1.16 -6.04 26.63
C ILE A 33 2.06 -6.90 27.53
N MET A 34 1.44 -7.66 28.43
CA MET A 34 2.17 -8.47 29.40
C MET A 34 2.48 -9.85 28.83
N MET A 35 3.61 -10.00 28.17
CA MET A 35 4.13 -11.27 27.66
C MET A 35 5.54 -11.55 28.19
N PRO A 36 5.95 -12.83 28.28
CA PRO A 36 7.32 -13.18 28.63
C PRO A 36 8.31 -12.80 27.54
N GLU A 37 9.59 -12.69 27.88
CA GLU A 37 10.75 -12.40 27.01
C GLU A 37 10.72 -11.05 26.28
N MET A 38 9.66 -10.73 25.57
CA MET A 38 9.43 -9.45 24.89
C MET A 38 7.97 -9.05 25.08
N ARG A 39 7.76 -7.89 25.68
CA ARG A 39 6.43 -7.32 25.92
C ARG A 39 5.75 -6.89 24.62
N GLY A 40 4.41 -6.75 24.64
CA GLY A 40 3.65 -6.32 23.47
C GLY A 40 3.93 -4.88 23.03
N ASP A 41 4.24 -3.99 23.96
CA ASP A 41 4.67 -2.62 23.67
C ASP A 41 6.06 -2.58 23.00
N GLU A 42 7.01 -3.39 23.47
CA GLU A 42 8.32 -3.55 22.82
C GLU A 42 8.18 -4.16 21.42
N LEU A 43 7.31 -5.17 21.27
CA LEU A 43 6.97 -5.74 19.96
C LEU A 43 6.40 -4.68 19.02
N CYS A 44 5.47 -3.84 19.50
CA CYS A 44 4.89 -2.76 18.71
C CYS A 44 5.97 -1.78 18.23
N VAL A 45 6.84 -1.32 19.11
CA VAL A 45 7.98 -0.44 18.76
C VAL A 45 8.85 -1.10 17.69
N ALA A 46 9.18 -2.38 17.85
CA ALA A 46 10.00 -3.12 16.91
C ALA A 46 9.34 -3.19 15.52
N ILE A 47 8.01 -3.47 15.45
CA ILE A 47 7.25 -3.48 14.19
C ILE A 47 7.23 -2.09 13.57
N LYS A 48 6.90 -1.04 14.34
CA LYS A 48 6.72 0.32 13.82
C LYS A 48 8.02 1.02 13.42
N SER A 49 9.15 0.54 13.92
CA SER A 49 10.49 1.04 13.58
C SER A 49 11.14 0.31 12.41
N ASP A 50 10.66 -0.86 12.04
CA ASP A 50 11.19 -1.65 10.93
C ASP A 50 10.48 -1.26 9.62
N ILE A 51 11.25 -0.70 8.67
CA ILE A 51 10.70 -0.23 7.39
C ILE A 51 9.98 -1.35 6.62
N GLU A 52 10.36 -2.61 6.78
CA GLU A 52 9.73 -3.72 6.06
C GLU A 52 8.32 -4.00 6.55
N ILE A 53 8.08 -3.94 7.87
CA ILE A 53 6.85 -4.38 8.52
C ILE A 53 6.06 -3.26 9.22
N SER A 54 6.56 -2.01 9.19
CA SER A 54 5.92 -0.84 9.85
C SER A 54 4.47 -0.60 9.45
N HIS A 55 4.09 -1.05 8.27
CA HIS A 55 2.73 -0.94 7.73
C HIS A 55 1.71 -1.86 8.42
N ILE A 56 2.15 -2.88 9.15
CA ILE A 56 1.24 -3.85 9.79
C ILE A 56 0.57 -3.18 11.00
N PRO A 57 -0.77 -3.12 11.07
CA PRO A 57 -1.47 -2.58 12.21
C PRO A 57 -1.30 -3.46 13.45
N VAL A 58 -1.13 -2.82 14.60
CA VAL A 58 -0.95 -3.46 15.91
C VAL A 58 -2.09 -3.04 16.83
N LEU A 59 -2.86 -4.01 17.31
CA LEU A 59 -3.86 -3.88 18.37
C LEU A 59 -3.29 -4.42 19.68
N LEU A 60 -3.13 -3.57 20.69
CA LEU A 60 -2.61 -3.96 21.99
C LEU A 60 -3.74 -4.22 22.99
N LEU A 61 -3.64 -5.32 23.74
CA LEU A 61 -4.54 -5.67 24.82
C LEU A 61 -3.90 -5.23 26.14
N THR A 62 -4.60 -4.40 26.92
CA THR A 62 -4.09 -3.80 28.17
C THR A 62 -5.00 -4.11 29.35
N ALA A 63 -4.48 -4.12 30.57
CA ALA A 63 -5.25 -4.25 31.79
C ALA A 63 -5.78 -2.90 32.26
N LEU A 64 -6.92 -2.91 32.98
CA LEU A 64 -7.48 -1.71 33.63
C LEU A 64 -6.47 -1.22 34.68
N GLY A 65 -6.12 0.07 34.64
CA GLY A 65 -5.13 0.67 35.56
C GLY A 65 -3.75 0.94 34.96
N GLU A 66 -3.47 0.48 33.74
CA GLU A 66 -2.26 0.84 32.98
C GLU A 66 -2.46 2.09 32.11
N GLU A 67 -3.46 2.92 32.44
CA GLU A 67 -3.84 4.13 31.67
C GLU A 67 -2.70 5.16 31.58
N ASN A 68 -1.84 5.25 32.60
CA ASN A 68 -0.63 6.09 32.54
C ASN A 68 0.38 5.57 31.50
N ASN A 69 0.40 4.25 31.27
CA ASN A 69 1.21 3.64 30.20
C ASN A 69 0.54 3.83 28.81
N ILE A 70 -0.77 4.11 28.74
CA ILE A 70 -1.46 4.43 27.48
C ILE A 70 -1.08 5.84 26.97
N LEU A 71 -0.89 6.81 27.86
CA LEU A 71 -0.38 8.14 27.48
C LEU A 71 1.07 8.07 26.99
N ASP A 72 1.90 7.25 27.63
CA ASP A 72 3.22 6.90 27.13
C ASP A 72 3.11 6.01 25.87
N GLY A 73 2.09 5.19 25.77
CA GLY A 73 1.79 4.28 24.67
C GLY A 73 1.30 4.94 23.39
N LEU A 74 0.71 6.14 23.43
CA LEU A 74 0.47 6.97 22.24
C LEU A 74 1.80 7.35 21.56
N SER A 75 2.90 7.37 22.30
CA SER A 75 4.25 7.53 21.76
C SER A 75 4.82 6.24 21.13
N ILE A 76 4.27 5.07 21.46
CA ILE A 76 4.70 3.73 20.96
C ILE A 76 4.22 3.47 19.54
N GLY A 77 3.17 4.19 19.07
CA GLY A 77 2.66 4.12 17.70
C GLY A 77 1.76 2.90 17.42
N ALA A 78 1.13 2.30 18.44
CA ALA A 78 0.10 1.29 18.22
C ALA A 78 -1.12 1.92 17.53
N ASP A 79 -1.76 1.13 16.66
CA ASP A 79 -2.91 1.61 15.87
C ASP A 79 -4.20 1.62 16.70
N GLU A 80 -4.29 0.75 17.73
CA GLU A 80 -5.46 0.65 18.61
C GLU A 80 -5.09 -0.03 19.94
N TYR A 81 -5.85 0.28 20.99
CA TYR A 81 -5.76 -0.33 22.33
C TYR A 81 -7.12 -0.87 22.74
N LEU A 82 -7.14 -2.03 23.40
CA LEU A 82 -8.35 -2.63 23.94
C LEU A 82 -8.14 -3.03 25.41
N ILE A 83 -8.90 -2.39 26.31
CA ILE A 83 -8.81 -2.57 27.76
C ILE A 83 -9.54 -3.86 28.17
N LYS A 84 -8.88 -4.72 28.93
CA LYS A 84 -9.47 -5.93 29.56
C LYS A 84 -10.25 -5.54 30.81
N PRO A 85 -11.43 -6.17 31.10
CA PRO A 85 -12.09 -7.22 30.32
C PRO A 85 -12.90 -6.66 29.14
N PHE A 86 -12.86 -7.35 27.99
CA PHE A 86 -13.61 -6.97 26.80
C PHE A 86 -14.48 -8.15 26.29
N SER A 87 -15.52 -7.84 25.54
CA SER A 87 -16.30 -8.84 24.84
C SER A 87 -15.67 -9.21 23.49
N VAL A 88 -15.87 -10.45 23.04
CA VAL A 88 -15.42 -10.89 21.71
C VAL A 88 -16.04 -10.05 20.59
N LYS A 89 -17.25 -9.49 20.81
CA LYS A 89 -17.89 -8.57 19.83
C LYS A 89 -17.11 -7.29 19.66
N ILE A 90 -16.63 -6.67 20.74
CA ILE A 90 -15.83 -5.44 20.71
C ILE A 90 -14.49 -5.72 20.04
N LEU A 91 -13.82 -6.82 20.40
CA LEU A 91 -12.56 -7.21 19.76
C LEU A 91 -12.71 -7.38 18.25
N ARG A 92 -13.77 -8.08 17.79
CA ARG A 92 -14.05 -8.24 16.36
C ARG A 92 -14.34 -6.92 15.65
N ALA A 93 -15.06 -6.02 16.30
CA ALA A 93 -15.35 -4.70 15.74
C ALA A 93 -14.06 -3.87 15.55
N ASN A 94 -13.14 -3.86 16.52
CA ASN A 94 -11.86 -3.15 16.42
C ASN A 94 -10.98 -3.74 15.33
N ILE A 95 -10.88 -5.07 15.22
CA ILE A 95 -10.15 -5.74 14.13
C ILE A 95 -10.74 -5.33 12.77
N ALA A 96 -12.06 -5.40 12.61
CA ALA A 96 -12.74 -5.05 11.36
C ALA A 96 -12.50 -3.57 10.99
N ASN A 97 -12.53 -2.66 11.96
CA ASN A 97 -12.25 -1.23 11.75
C ASN A 97 -10.81 -0.99 11.31
N LEU A 98 -9.83 -1.64 11.95
CA LEU A 98 -8.42 -1.51 11.56
C LEU A 98 -8.18 -2.01 10.14
N LEU A 99 -8.75 -3.15 9.77
CA LEU A 99 -8.65 -3.70 8.42
C LEU A 99 -9.36 -2.81 7.38
N ALA A 100 -10.54 -2.27 7.71
CA ALA A 100 -11.27 -1.34 6.83
C ALA A 100 -10.50 -0.02 6.63
N ASN A 101 -9.92 0.55 7.69
CA ASN A 101 -9.07 1.74 7.59
C ASN A 101 -7.85 1.49 6.70
N ARG A 102 -7.28 0.29 6.77
CA ARG A 102 -6.17 -0.13 5.91
C ARG A 102 -6.59 -0.17 4.44
N GLU A 103 -7.78 -0.69 4.14
CA GLU A 103 -8.31 -0.71 2.77
C GLU A 103 -8.55 0.71 2.22
N LEU A 104 -9.05 1.62 3.03
CA LEU A 104 -9.17 3.04 2.64
C LEU A 104 -7.81 3.67 2.33
N LEU A 105 -6.76 3.35 3.11
CA LEU A 105 -5.40 3.81 2.82
C LEU A 105 -4.85 3.22 1.53
N ARG A 106 -5.09 1.92 1.27
CA ARG A 106 -4.74 1.27 0.00
C ARG A 106 -5.36 1.99 -1.19
N MET A 107 -6.64 2.30 -1.13
CA MET A 107 -7.33 3.04 -2.20
C MET A 107 -6.71 4.43 -2.43
N ARG A 108 -6.32 5.13 -1.37
CA ARG A 108 -5.64 6.43 -1.49
C ARG A 108 -4.26 6.32 -2.12
N TYR A 109 -3.47 5.31 -1.74
CA TYR A 109 -2.14 5.10 -2.32
C TYR A 109 -2.20 4.53 -3.74
N ALA A 110 -3.23 3.74 -4.08
CA ALA A 110 -3.46 3.21 -5.42
C ALA A 110 -3.87 4.31 -6.41
N ASN A 111 -4.68 5.27 -5.97
CA ASN A 111 -4.99 6.47 -6.73
C ASN A 111 -3.78 7.39 -6.69
N LEU A 112 -2.94 7.31 -7.72
CA LEU A 112 -1.65 8.01 -7.87
C LEU A 112 -1.73 9.55 -7.80
N ASP A 113 -2.91 10.13 -7.57
CA ASP A 113 -3.21 11.57 -7.46
C ASP A 113 -2.85 12.20 -6.11
N ILE A 114 -1.94 11.59 -5.37
CA ILE A 114 -1.46 12.20 -4.14
C ILE A 114 -0.54 13.36 -4.51
N GLU A 115 -1.13 14.53 -4.72
CA GLU A 115 -0.39 15.78 -4.68
C GLU A 115 0.31 15.88 -3.33
N ALA A 116 1.63 16.00 -3.35
CA ALA A 116 2.50 16.00 -2.16
C ALA A 116 2.17 17.09 -1.12
N LYS A 117 1.20 17.97 -1.39
CA LYS A 117 0.84 19.13 -0.56
C LYS A 117 -0.31 18.92 0.42
N SER A 118 -1.10 17.85 0.31
CA SER A 118 -2.29 17.67 1.16
C SER A 118 -2.20 16.54 2.19
N MET A 119 -1.09 15.82 2.26
CA MET A 119 -0.90 14.76 3.24
C MET A 119 0.17 15.11 4.28
N VAL A 120 -0.17 15.98 5.20
CA VAL A 120 0.37 15.92 6.55
C VAL A 120 -0.10 14.57 7.12
N PRO A 121 0.77 13.73 7.74
CA PRO A 121 0.33 12.54 8.44
C PRO A 121 -0.71 12.98 9.47
N SER A 122 -2.00 12.75 9.17
CA SER A 122 -3.02 12.94 10.17
C SER A 122 -2.79 11.87 11.24
N ALA A 123 -3.01 12.21 12.50
CA ALA A 123 -2.76 11.39 13.68
C ALA A 123 -3.45 10.00 13.68
N ASN A 124 -4.14 9.64 12.62
CA ASN A 124 -4.88 8.40 12.46
C ASN A 124 -4.24 7.50 11.39
N GLY A 125 -3.19 6.76 11.76
CA GLY A 125 -2.85 5.48 11.12
C GLY A 125 -1.85 5.50 9.95
N THR A 126 -1.21 6.63 9.60
CA THR A 126 -0.15 6.62 8.59
C THR A 126 1.22 6.75 9.25
N ASN A 127 1.98 5.66 9.29
CA ASN A 127 3.36 5.70 9.76
C ASN A 127 4.21 6.56 8.81
N SER A 128 5.04 7.44 9.36
CA SER A 128 5.96 8.29 8.58
C SER A 128 6.90 7.48 7.68
N LEU A 129 7.25 6.25 8.08
CA LEU A 129 8.06 5.32 7.29
C LEU A 129 7.32 4.81 6.05
N ASP A 130 6.01 4.55 6.14
CA ASP A 130 5.21 4.10 5.02
C ASP A 130 5.07 5.19 3.96
N TRP A 131 4.85 6.44 4.42
CA TRP A 131 4.85 7.60 3.53
C TRP A 131 6.19 7.81 2.82
N LYS A 132 7.30 7.77 3.57
CA LYS A 132 8.65 7.87 3.00
C LYS A 132 8.92 6.76 1.99
N PHE A 133 8.50 5.54 2.29
CA PHE A 133 8.65 4.40 1.37
C PHE A 133 7.89 4.64 0.07
N ILE A 134 6.58 4.94 0.12
CA ILE A 134 5.77 5.19 -1.08
C ILE A 134 6.30 6.38 -1.88
N SER A 135 6.66 7.48 -1.21
CA SER A 135 7.21 8.67 -1.87
C SER A 135 8.53 8.37 -2.60
N ASN A 136 9.41 7.56 -1.98
CA ASN A 136 10.65 7.14 -2.60
C ASN A 136 10.40 6.20 -3.80
N VAL A 137 9.50 5.23 -3.66
CA VAL A 137 9.13 4.32 -4.75
C VAL A 137 8.58 5.11 -5.95
N LYS A 138 7.67 6.06 -5.71
CA LYS A 138 7.13 6.95 -6.76
C LYS A 138 8.25 7.72 -7.46
N LYS A 139 9.12 8.34 -6.70
CA LYS A 139 10.26 9.11 -7.24
C LYS A 139 11.15 8.25 -8.14
N ILE A 140 11.53 7.04 -7.69
CA ILE A 140 12.37 6.13 -8.47
C ILE A 140 11.67 5.73 -9.79
N VAL A 141 10.36 5.44 -9.74
CA VAL A 141 9.59 5.11 -10.95
C VAL A 141 9.49 6.30 -11.89
N ASP A 142 9.21 7.52 -11.39
CA ASP A 142 9.13 8.74 -12.19
C ASP A 142 10.45 9.05 -12.90
N GLU A 143 11.57 8.92 -12.20
CA GLU A 143 12.92 9.13 -12.77
C GLU A 143 13.28 8.11 -13.87
N ASN A 144 12.61 6.97 -13.91
CA ASN A 144 12.85 5.88 -14.87
C ASN A 144 11.64 5.58 -15.77
N ILE A 145 10.68 6.49 -15.85
CA ILE A 145 9.38 6.21 -16.48
C ILE A 145 9.51 5.90 -17.97
N ASN A 146 10.45 6.55 -18.65
CA ASN A 146 10.73 6.40 -20.08
C ASN A 146 11.67 5.24 -20.42
N ASN A 147 12.25 4.58 -19.42
CA ASN A 147 13.18 3.48 -19.63
C ASN A 147 12.43 2.13 -19.75
N PRO A 148 12.36 1.50 -20.94
CA PRO A 148 11.67 0.24 -21.13
C PRO A 148 12.31 -0.93 -20.37
N GLU A 149 13.62 -0.85 -20.06
CA GLU A 149 14.39 -1.87 -19.33
C GLU A 149 14.22 -1.72 -17.80
N PHE A 150 13.55 -0.65 -17.33
CA PHE A 150 13.29 -0.47 -15.92
C PHE A 150 12.38 -1.56 -15.36
N SER A 151 12.94 -2.37 -14.50
CA SER A 151 12.30 -3.58 -13.96
C SER A 151 12.07 -3.50 -12.46
N VAL A 152 11.24 -4.43 -11.95
CA VAL A 152 11.00 -4.60 -10.51
C VAL A 152 12.30 -4.88 -9.74
N ASN A 153 13.27 -5.56 -10.36
CA ASN A 153 14.56 -5.84 -9.71
C ASN A 153 15.33 -4.55 -9.43
N VAL A 154 15.43 -3.68 -10.44
CA VAL A 154 16.07 -2.36 -10.30
C VAL A 154 15.36 -1.53 -9.23
N LEU A 155 14.02 -1.56 -9.19
CA LEU A 155 13.24 -0.84 -8.18
C LEU A 155 13.50 -1.36 -6.76
N CYS A 156 13.58 -2.69 -6.56
CA CYS A 156 13.90 -3.30 -5.27
C CYS A 156 15.31 -2.92 -4.80
N GLU A 157 16.31 -3.04 -5.67
CA GLU A 157 17.70 -2.69 -5.39
C GLU A 157 17.84 -1.21 -4.99
N SER A 158 17.21 -0.32 -5.75
CA SER A 158 17.19 1.12 -5.46
C SER A 158 16.48 1.47 -4.15
N SER A 159 15.59 0.62 -3.68
CA SER A 159 14.86 0.78 -2.42
C SER A 159 15.61 0.20 -1.22
N GLY A 160 16.73 -0.54 -1.43
CA GLY A 160 17.52 -1.19 -0.39
C GLY A 160 16.79 -2.33 0.33
N MET A 161 15.77 -2.93 -0.31
CA MET A 161 14.93 -3.99 0.28
C MET A 161 15.06 -5.30 -0.49
N SER A 162 14.83 -6.42 0.20
CA SER A 162 14.69 -7.71 -0.46
C SER A 162 13.46 -7.69 -1.39
N ARG A 163 13.49 -8.48 -2.47
CA ARG A 163 12.36 -8.56 -3.41
C ARG A 163 11.06 -8.97 -2.72
N THR A 164 11.13 -9.91 -1.77
CA THR A 164 9.96 -10.39 -1.02
C THR A 164 9.41 -9.29 -0.12
N SER A 165 10.24 -8.66 0.71
CA SER A 165 9.84 -7.57 1.60
C SER A 165 9.24 -6.40 0.82
N PHE A 166 9.90 -6.01 -0.27
CA PHE A 166 9.41 -4.93 -1.14
C PHE A 166 8.03 -5.26 -1.74
N TYR A 167 7.88 -6.47 -2.29
CA TYR A 167 6.61 -6.91 -2.87
C TYR A 167 5.48 -6.91 -1.83
N CYS A 168 5.72 -7.51 -0.66
CA CYS A 168 4.73 -7.60 0.41
C CYS A 168 4.33 -6.22 0.91
N LYS A 169 5.31 -5.34 1.18
CA LYS A 169 5.05 -3.98 1.66
C LYS A 169 4.31 -3.14 0.62
N LEU A 170 4.77 -3.11 -0.63
CA LEU A 170 4.12 -2.32 -1.67
C LEU A 170 2.68 -2.79 -1.89
N LYS A 171 2.46 -4.10 -1.98
CA LYS A 171 1.12 -4.69 -2.13
C LYS A 171 0.23 -4.40 -0.92
N ALA A 172 0.77 -4.49 0.31
CA ALA A 172 0.03 -4.17 1.52
C ALA A 172 -0.39 -2.69 1.58
N LEU A 173 0.45 -1.76 1.09
CA LEU A 173 0.17 -0.33 1.09
C LEU A 173 -0.72 0.13 -0.06
N THR A 174 -0.57 -0.44 -1.27
CA THR A 174 -1.22 0.04 -2.50
C THR A 174 -2.26 -0.90 -3.06
N GLY A 175 -2.32 -2.14 -2.58
CA GLY A 175 -3.12 -3.21 -3.19
C GLY A 175 -2.54 -3.75 -4.51
N GLN A 176 -1.49 -3.14 -5.05
CA GLN A 176 -0.91 -3.44 -6.35
C GLN A 176 0.41 -4.21 -6.24
N SER A 177 0.66 -5.11 -7.17
CA SER A 177 1.99 -5.67 -7.36
C SER A 177 2.96 -4.59 -7.89
N PRO A 178 4.29 -4.74 -7.70
CA PRO A 178 5.27 -3.79 -8.24
C PRO A 178 5.15 -3.56 -9.74
N THR A 179 4.86 -4.61 -10.50
CA THR A 179 4.65 -4.52 -11.95
C THR A 179 3.40 -3.70 -12.30
N GLU A 180 2.30 -3.91 -11.58
CA GLU A 180 1.06 -3.13 -11.75
C GLU A 180 1.27 -1.68 -11.35
N PHE A 181 2.02 -1.42 -10.30
CA PHE A 181 2.34 -0.07 -9.84
C PHE A 181 3.14 0.72 -10.88
N ILE A 182 4.25 0.15 -11.40
CA ILE A 182 5.06 0.78 -12.47
C ILE A 182 4.17 1.04 -13.69
N ARG A 183 3.38 0.05 -14.11
CA ARG A 183 2.48 0.15 -15.25
C ARG A 183 1.43 1.25 -15.05
N GLY A 184 0.82 1.32 -13.87
CA GLY A 184 -0.16 2.36 -13.53
C GLY A 184 0.44 3.77 -13.64
N MET A 185 1.66 3.97 -13.14
CA MET A 185 2.37 5.25 -13.25
C MET A 185 2.67 5.63 -14.71
N ARG A 186 3.15 4.67 -15.53
CA ARG A 186 3.36 4.89 -16.97
C ARG A 186 2.09 5.27 -17.69
N LEU A 187 0.99 4.58 -17.42
CA LEU A 187 -0.32 4.87 -18.02
C LEU A 187 -0.86 6.23 -17.58
N LYS A 188 -0.67 6.60 -16.30
CA LYS A 188 -1.04 7.93 -15.82
C LYS A 188 -0.26 9.02 -16.55
N ARG A 189 1.05 8.88 -16.67
CA ARG A 189 1.87 9.84 -17.43
C ARG A 189 1.42 9.93 -18.90
N ALA A 190 1.04 8.78 -19.49
CA ALA A 190 0.48 8.76 -20.83
C ALA A 190 -0.81 9.60 -20.95
N THR A 191 -1.70 9.57 -19.93
CA THR A 191 -2.93 10.39 -19.96
C THR A 191 -2.64 11.88 -19.90
N GLU A 192 -1.57 12.31 -19.24
CA GLU A 192 -1.16 13.71 -19.22
C GLU A 192 -0.70 14.14 -20.62
N LEU A 193 0.20 13.36 -21.25
CA LEU A 193 0.68 13.63 -22.61
C LEU A 193 -0.43 13.58 -23.67
N LEU A 194 -1.41 12.67 -23.51
CA LEU A 194 -2.57 12.60 -24.39
C LEU A 194 -3.46 13.85 -24.30
N LYS A 195 -3.57 14.45 -23.11
CA LYS A 195 -4.33 15.71 -22.92
C LYS A 195 -3.61 16.93 -23.47
N GLU A 196 -2.28 16.94 -23.45
CA GLU A 196 -1.44 17.98 -24.07
C GLU A 196 -1.67 18.02 -25.61
N GLY A 197 -1.91 16.85 -26.23
CA GLY A 197 -2.25 16.75 -27.66
C GLY A 197 -1.10 17.04 -28.63
N GLU A 198 0.14 17.12 -28.12
CA GLU A 198 1.30 17.51 -28.91
C GLU A 198 2.02 16.32 -29.57
N TYR A 199 1.75 15.09 -29.10
CA TYR A 199 2.53 13.90 -29.47
C TYR A 199 1.63 12.84 -30.13
N ALA A 200 2.21 12.07 -31.06
CA ALA A 200 1.53 10.92 -31.62
C ALA A 200 1.52 9.74 -30.62
N ILE A 201 0.56 8.81 -30.78
CA ILE A 201 0.37 7.68 -29.85
C ILE A 201 1.63 6.80 -29.72
N ASN A 202 2.38 6.59 -30.80
CA ASN A 202 3.64 5.84 -30.77
C ASN A 202 4.72 6.60 -29.97
N GLU A 203 4.84 7.90 -30.14
CA GLU A 203 5.77 8.75 -29.39
C GLU A 203 5.45 8.71 -27.89
N ILE A 204 4.16 8.83 -27.53
CA ILE A 204 3.73 8.71 -26.14
C ILE A 204 4.08 7.34 -25.56
N SER A 205 3.86 6.25 -26.33
CA SER A 205 4.22 4.90 -25.93
C SER A 205 5.70 4.80 -25.55
N ASP A 206 6.58 5.34 -26.39
CA ASP A 206 8.03 5.34 -26.18
C ASP A 206 8.41 6.25 -24.98
N MET A 207 7.84 7.44 -24.91
CA MET A 207 8.09 8.40 -23.82
C MET A 207 7.70 7.88 -22.44
N VAL A 208 6.75 6.96 -22.35
CA VAL A 208 6.34 6.33 -21.09
C VAL A 208 6.89 4.92 -20.91
N GLY A 209 7.89 4.52 -21.72
CA GLY A 209 8.70 3.33 -21.51
C GLY A 209 8.02 2.01 -21.90
N PHE A 210 7.07 2.01 -22.85
CA PHE A 210 6.58 0.78 -23.45
C PHE A 210 7.40 0.44 -24.69
N SER A 211 7.94 -0.78 -24.75
CA SER A 211 8.74 -1.27 -25.88
C SER A 211 7.92 -1.46 -27.16
N GLU A 212 6.61 -1.67 -27.04
CA GLU A 212 5.70 -1.94 -28.16
C GLU A 212 4.43 -1.12 -28.04
N THR A 213 4.14 -0.29 -29.04
CA THR A 213 2.92 0.54 -29.11
C THR A 213 1.65 -0.31 -29.10
N LYS A 214 1.67 -1.50 -29.71
CA LYS A 214 0.51 -2.40 -29.69
C LYS A 214 0.17 -2.83 -28.27
N TYR A 215 1.16 -3.28 -27.50
CA TYR A 215 1.00 -3.65 -26.08
C TYR A 215 0.54 -2.47 -25.24
N PHE A 216 1.09 -1.25 -25.49
CA PHE A 216 0.64 -0.03 -24.83
C PHE A 216 -0.87 0.21 -25.05
N ARG A 217 -1.36 0.14 -26.31
CA ARG A 217 -2.78 0.34 -26.64
C ARG A 217 -3.69 -0.65 -25.94
N GLU A 218 -3.32 -1.94 -25.94
CA GLU A 218 -4.07 -3.01 -25.27
C GLU A 218 -4.17 -2.76 -23.75
N VAL A 219 -3.04 -2.46 -23.11
CA VAL A 219 -2.99 -2.22 -21.67
C VAL A 219 -3.72 -0.95 -21.27
N PHE A 220 -3.61 0.12 -22.08
CA PHE A 220 -4.32 1.37 -21.88
C PHE A 220 -5.84 1.17 -21.99
N LYS A 221 -6.31 0.49 -23.06
CA LYS A 221 -7.72 0.15 -23.24
C LYS A 221 -8.27 -0.70 -22.08
N LYS A 222 -7.49 -1.68 -21.61
CA LYS A 222 -7.86 -2.50 -20.45
C LYS A 222 -8.02 -1.68 -19.18
N TYR A 223 -7.15 -0.70 -18.94
CA TYR A 223 -7.11 0.11 -17.72
C TYR A 223 -8.17 1.21 -17.73
N TYR A 224 -8.22 2.01 -18.79
CA TYR A 224 -9.14 3.17 -18.92
C TYR A 224 -10.45 2.85 -19.64
N LYS A 225 -10.67 1.62 -20.10
CA LYS A 225 -11.87 1.16 -20.84
C LYS A 225 -12.10 1.88 -22.16
N MET A 226 -11.11 2.58 -22.69
CA MET A 226 -11.13 3.25 -23.99
C MET A 226 -9.74 3.29 -24.61
N SER A 227 -9.65 3.41 -25.93
CA SER A 227 -8.37 3.53 -26.64
C SER A 227 -7.66 4.85 -26.32
N PRO A 228 -6.31 4.92 -26.43
CA PRO A 228 -5.58 6.18 -26.26
C PRO A 228 -6.07 7.29 -27.17
N SER A 229 -6.39 6.96 -28.45
CA SER A 229 -6.89 7.95 -29.42
C SER A 229 -8.24 8.52 -29.04
N ARG A 230 -9.14 7.69 -28.51
CA ARG A 230 -10.43 8.13 -27.98
C ARG A 230 -10.27 8.99 -26.74
N TYR A 231 -9.40 8.55 -25.82
CA TYR A 231 -9.09 9.31 -24.60
C TYR A 231 -8.58 10.73 -24.90
N ALA A 232 -7.71 10.88 -25.90
CA ALA A 232 -7.22 12.18 -26.34
C ALA A 232 -8.34 13.08 -26.89
N LYS A 233 -9.28 12.51 -27.66
CA LYS A 233 -10.42 13.26 -28.26
C LYS A 233 -11.45 13.68 -27.22
N GLU A 234 -11.78 12.81 -26.26
CA GLU A 234 -12.85 13.02 -25.27
C GLU A 234 -12.37 13.70 -23.98
N GLY A 235 -11.10 14.09 -23.90
CA GLY A 235 -10.55 14.76 -22.72
C GLY A 235 -10.53 13.88 -21.45
N GLY A 236 -10.62 12.56 -21.62
CA GLY A 236 -10.55 11.59 -20.52
C GLY A 236 -11.86 11.33 -19.77
N ASN A 237 -12.98 11.82 -20.26
CA ASN A 237 -14.28 11.54 -19.67
C ASN A 237 -14.93 10.34 -20.40
N PRO A 238 -15.21 9.20 -19.74
CA PRO A 238 -15.93 8.11 -20.36
C PRO A 238 -17.41 8.53 -20.50
N SER A 239 -17.79 9.10 -21.63
CA SER A 239 -19.20 9.21 -21.96
C SER A 239 -19.74 7.79 -22.11
N ALA A 240 -20.82 7.51 -21.39
CA ALA A 240 -21.53 6.25 -21.45
C ALA A 240 -22.11 6.05 -22.86
N GLU A 241 -21.42 5.19 -23.63
CA GLU A 241 -22.03 4.39 -24.67
C GLU A 241 -20.92 3.54 -25.28
N LEU A 242 -21.02 2.24 -25.03
CA LEU A 242 -20.21 1.20 -25.65
C LEU A 242 -20.74 1.03 -27.10
N GLU A 243 -20.12 1.71 -28.02
CA GLU A 243 -20.18 1.29 -29.42
C GLU A 243 -18.83 0.71 -29.81
N ASP A 244 -18.85 -0.53 -30.25
CA ASP A 244 -17.71 -1.31 -30.72
C ASP A 244 -17.06 -0.62 -31.91
N ASP A 245 -15.90 -0.01 -31.72
CA ASP A 245 -15.02 0.36 -32.83
C ASP A 245 -14.10 -0.84 -33.13
N GLU A 246 -14.57 -1.78 -33.93
CA GLU A 246 -13.72 -2.55 -34.83
C GLU A 246 -13.32 -1.58 -35.94
N GLU A 247 -12.06 -1.12 -35.97
CA GLU A 247 -11.31 -0.82 -37.19
C GLU A 247 -9.96 -0.18 -36.86
N ASP A 248 -8.93 -0.83 -37.45
CA ASP A 248 -7.53 -0.52 -37.76
C ASP A 248 -6.46 -0.91 -36.73
#